data_69aa5470696bd0569fbb283c773782ee
#
_entry.id   69aa5470696bd0569fbb283c773782ee
#
_cell.length_a   1.000
_cell.length_b   1.000
_cell.length_c   1.000
_cell.angle_alpha   90.00
_cell.angle_beta   90.00
_cell.angle_gamma   90.00
#
_symmetry.space_group_name_H-M   'P 1'
#
loop_
_entity.id
_entity.type
_entity.pdbx_description
1 polymer ?
#
loop_
_entity_poly.entity_id
_entity_poly.type
_entity_poly.pdbx_seq_one_letter_code
_entity_poly.pdbx_strand_id
1 'polypeptide(L)'
;MKVSRTLTLCAVGVLSVSSLSACATKGFVRKTVGTETAARIAAVDSERAARVQGDEANKAEIASLRNDLQGLRTEFGAKIAEVSQGLQFAFPVHFAFNDANVRTEDSAALDRFANVVSKHYTGAKVTVEGFADPAGSKSYNVALSQRRADAVKAYVSSKGLDASLINAVGYGKTRQVNPGAWGDQPGAELNRRVVFVIETPANPEATKVTASNETTSNQ
;
A
#
# COMPACT_ATOMS: atom_id res chain seq x y z
N MET A 1 95.10 15.54 -11.51
CA MET A 1 94.37 14.87 -12.57
C MET A 1 94.24 13.35 -12.30
N LYS A 2 93.43 12.89 -11.36
CA LYS A 2 93.22 11.46 -10.99
C LYS A 2 91.80 11.03 -10.94
N VAL A 3 90.84 11.74 -11.55
CA VAL A 3 89.38 11.48 -11.44
C VAL A 3 88.84 10.72 -12.68
N SER A 4 89.64 10.60 -13.76
CA SER A 4 89.08 10.04 -15.03
C SER A 4 89.06 8.48 -15.14
N ARG A 5 89.81 7.76 -14.31
CA ARG A 5 89.88 6.27 -14.46
C ARG A 5 88.82 5.47 -13.71
N THR A 6 88.27 6.01 -12.64
CA THR A 6 87.24 5.34 -11.84
C THR A 6 85.88 5.51 -12.44
N LEU A 7 85.58 6.62 -13.15
CA LEU A 7 84.32 6.82 -13.82
C LEU A 7 84.14 5.91 -15.03
N THR A 8 85.19 5.58 -15.74
CA THR A 8 85.14 4.70 -16.92
C THR A 8 84.88 3.23 -16.55
N LEU A 9 85.39 2.75 -15.43
CA LEU A 9 85.11 1.38 -14.95
C LEU A 9 83.72 1.18 -14.46
N CYS A 10 83.09 2.16 -13.82
CA CYS A 10 81.71 2.08 -13.40
C CYS A 10 80.73 2.09 -14.58
N ALA A 11 81.02 2.87 -15.62
CA ALA A 11 80.17 2.93 -16.84
C ALA A 11 80.14 1.61 -17.61
N VAL A 12 81.30 0.93 -17.72
CA VAL A 12 81.36 -0.37 -18.38
C VAL A 12 80.71 -1.47 -17.58
N GLY A 13 80.79 -1.41 -16.23
CA GLY A 13 80.11 -2.38 -15.34
C GLY A 13 78.59 -2.29 -15.40
N VAL A 14 78.00 -1.08 -15.49
CA VAL A 14 76.57 -0.87 -15.57
C VAL A 14 76.00 -1.29 -16.94
N LEU A 15 76.72 -1.09 -18.03
CA LEU A 15 76.32 -1.55 -19.36
C LEU A 15 76.36 -3.10 -19.48
N SER A 16 77.25 -3.78 -18.82
CA SER A 16 77.35 -5.25 -18.88
C SER A 16 76.27 -5.97 -18.05
N VAL A 17 75.77 -5.36 -16.97
CA VAL A 17 74.70 -5.91 -16.17
C VAL A 17 73.32 -5.75 -16.85
N SER A 18 73.13 -4.63 -17.59
CA SER A 18 71.86 -4.41 -18.32
C SER A 18 71.72 -5.30 -19.57
N SER A 19 72.80 -5.79 -20.16
CA SER A 19 72.70 -6.71 -21.30
C SER A 19 72.44 -8.17 -20.93
N LEU A 20 72.67 -8.54 -19.68
CA LEU A 20 72.33 -9.91 -19.17
C LEU A 20 70.85 -10.13 -18.77
N SER A 21 70.13 -9.04 -18.52
CA SER A 21 68.72 -9.10 -18.19
C SER A 21 67.74 -9.27 -19.39
N ALA A 22 68.25 -9.17 -20.62
CA ALA A 22 67.44 -9.22 -21.83
C ALA A 22 67.28 -10.63 -22.44
N CYS A 23 68.05 -11.63 -21.95
CA CYS A 23 67.92 -13.01 -22.41
C CYS A 23 67.02 -13.86 -21.52
N ALA A 24 65.74 -13.47 -21.41
CA ALA A 24 64.73 -14.46 -21.00
C ALA A 24 64.71 -15.57 -22.08
N THR A 25 65.19 -16.79 -21.75
CA THR A 25 65.17 -17.89 -22.66
C THR A 25 63.74 -18.20 -23.08
N LYS A 26 63.52 -18.54 -24.37
CA LYS A 26 62.19 -18.92 -24.91
C LYS A 26 61.43 -19.88 -23.97
N GLY A 27 62.15 -20.73 -23.27
CA GLY A 27 61.60 -21.68 -22.29
C GLY A 27 61.05 -21.00 -21.03
N PHE A 28 61.74 -20.00 -20.49
CA PHE A 28 61.30 -19.24 -19.32
C PHE A 28 60.04 -18.43 -19.63
N VAL A 29 60.01 -17.70 -20.76
CA VAL A 29 58.84 -16.95 -21.20
C VAL A 29 57.64 -17.84 -21.41
N ARG A 30 57.78 -18.99 -22.11
CA ARG A 30 56.68 -19.93 -22.30
C ARG A 30 56.15 -20.50 -20.97
N LYS A 31 57.02 -20.80 -20.02
CA LYS A 31 56.64 -21.34 -18.73
C LYS A 31 55.88 -20.29 -17.91
N THR A 32 56.39 -19.04 -17.87
CA THR A 32 55.75 -17.96 -17.10
C THR A 32 54.43 -17.54 -17.71
N VAL A 33 54.36 -17.37 -19.04
CA VAL A 33 53.09 -17.06 -19.74
C VAL A 33 52.10 -18.22 -19.58
N GLY A 34 52.56 -19.46 -19.66
CA GLY A 34 51.70 -20.63 -19.46
C GLY A 34 51.08 -20.70 -18.05
N THR A 35 51.87 -20.44 -17.01
CA THR A 35 51.38 -20.42 -15.61
C THR A 35 50.42 -19.24 -15.35
N GLU A 36 50.73 -18.06 -15.87
CA GLU A 36 49.83 -16.90 -15.73
C GLU A 36 48.52 -17.12 -16.50
N THR A 37 48.58 -17.69 -17.70
CA THR A 37 47.38 -17.96 -18.48
C THR A 37 46.49 -19.02 -17.76
N ALA A 38 47.07 -20.07 -17.23
CA ALA A 38 46.35 -21.07 -16.44
C ALA A 38 45.73 -20.47 -15.20
N ALA A 39 46.44 -19.58 -14.47
CA ALA A 39 45.90 -18.90 -13.28
C ALA A 39 44.75 -17.96 -13.65
N ARG A 40 44.83 -17.23 -14.77
CA ARG A 40 43.77 -16.36 -15.27
C ARG A 40 42.55 -17.15 -15.68
N ILE A 41 42.70 -18.28 -16.38
CA ILE A 41 41.60 -19.18 -16.75
C ILE A 41 40.92 -19.69 -15.49
N ALA A 42 41.65 -20.20 -14.51
CA ALA A 42 41.09 -20.67 -13.24
C ALA A 42 40.34 -19.59 -12.49
N ALA A 43 40.84 -18.35 -12.46
CA ALA A 43 40.17 -17.22 -11.85
C ALA A 43 38.85 -16.86 -12.57
N VAL A 44 38.84 -16.85 -13.91
CA VAL A 44 37.66 -16.58 -14.72
C VAL A 44 36.60 -17.71 -14.53
N ASP A 45 37.03 -18.97 -14.50
CA ASP A 45 36.13 -20.09 -14.27
C ASP A 45 35.51 -20.06 -12.87
N SER A 46 36.31 -19.68 -11.86
CA SER A 46 35.81 -19.49 -10.49
C SER A 46 34.79 -18.33 -10.41
N GLU A 47 35.08 -17.20 -11.06
CA GLU A 47 34.16 -16.07 -11.11
C GLU A 47 32.88 -16.43 -11.86
N ARG A 48 32.97 -17.17 -12.98
CA ARG A 48 31.81 -17.66 -13.72
C ARG A 48 30.95 -18.57 -12.88
N ALA A 49 31.55 -19.50 -12.14
CA ALA A 49 30.84 -20.39 -11.23
C ALA A 49 30.12 -19.62 -10.13
N ALA A 50 30.77 -18.63 -9.53
CA ALA A 50 30.17 -17.77 -8.51
C ALA A 50 29.01 -16.94 -9.07
N ARG A 51 29.11 -16.42 -10.29
CA ARG A 51 28.00 -15.70 -10.96
C ARG A 51 26.82 -16.60 -11.22
N VAL A 52 27.04 -17.80 -11.76
CA VAL A 52 25.95 -18.78 -11.99
C VAL A 52 25.25 -19.14 -10.69
N GLN A 53 25.99 -19.34 -9.61
CA GLN A 53 25.43 -19.63 -8.30
C GLN A 53 24.61 -18.44 -7.73
N GLY A 54 25.12 -17.21 -7.93
CA GLY A 54 24.42 -15.99 -7.57
C GLY A 54 23.12 -15.80 -8.37
N ASP A 55 23.16 -16.07 -9.68
CA ASP A 55 21.99 -15.98 -10.56
C ASP A 55 20.91 -16.99 -10.18
N GLU A 56 21.27 -18.21 -9.82
CA GLU A 56 20.30 -19.22 -9.34
C GLU A 56 19.70 -18.83 -7.98
N ALA A 57 20.50 -18.28 -7.05
CA ALA A 57 20.00 -17.76 -5.78
C ALA A 57 19.01 -16.59 -6.00
N ASN A 58 19.36 -15.65 -6.88
CA ASN A 58 18.49 -14.54 -7.23
C ASN A 58 17.18 -14.98 -7.89
N LYS A 59 17.22 -16.00 -8.76
CA LYS A 59 16.02 -16.60 -9.36
C LYS A 59 15.11 -17.21 -8.31
N ALA A 60 15.67 -17.92 -7.34
CA ALA A 60 14.90 -18.50 -6.24
C ALA A 60 14.25 -17.43 -5.36
N GLU A 61 14.98 -16.36 -5.06
CA GLU A 61 14.48 -15.23 -4.30
C GLU A 61 13.36 -14.47 -5.04
N ILE A 62 13.53 -14.24 -6.35
CA ILE A 62 12.50 -13.63 -7.20
C ILE A 62 11.23 -14.51 -7.25
N ALA A 63 11.38 -15.82 -7.31
CA ALA A 63 10.24 -16.75 -7.29
C ALA A 63 9.50 -16.69 -5.94
N SER A 64 10.22 -16.66 -4.82
CA SER A 64 9.65 -16.48 -3.48
C SER A 64 8.90 -15.16 -3.37
N LEU A 65 9.54 -14.07 -3.79
CA LEU A 65 8.94 -12.73 -3.72
C LEU A 65 7.67 -12.61 -4.57
N ARG A 66 7.61 -13.28 -5.72
CA ARG A 66 6.40 -13.36 -6.55
C ARG A 66 5.28 -14.11 -5.85
N ASN A 67 5.59 -15.21 -5.18
CA ASN A 67 4.59 -15.96 -4.40
C ASN A 67 4.06 -15.15 -3.22
N ASP A 68 4.94 -14.42 -2.51
CA ASP A 68 4.55 -13.56 -1.40
C ASP A 68 3.67 -12.40 -1.87
N LEU A 69 3.99 -11.78 -3.01
CA LEU A 69 3.16 -10.76 -3.65
C LEU A 69 1.79 -11.31 -4.07
N GLN A 70 1.74 -12.53 -4.59
CA GLN A 70 0.49 -13.20 -4.95
C GLN A 70 -0.35 -13.49 -3.71
N GLY A 71 0.26 -13.98 -2.63
CA GLY A 71 -0.37 -14.20 -1.33
C GLY A 71 -0.95 -12.91 -0.76
N LEU A 72 -0.14 -11.86 -0.71
CA LEU A 72 -0.56 -10.54 -0.24
C LEU A 72 -1.71 -9.96 -1.09
N ARG A 73 -1.65 -10.12 -2.41
CA ARG A 73 -2.70 -9.68 -3.33
C ARG A 73 -4.03 -10.40 -3.09
N THR A 74 -3.97 -11.71 -2.81
CA THR A 74 -5.15 -12.52 -2.48
C THR A 74 -5.73 -12.12 -1.13
N GLU A 75 -4.90 -11.93 -0.12
CA GLU A 75 -5.30 -11.50 1.22
C GLU A 75 -5.89 -10.08 1.19
N PHE A 76 -5.26 -9.14 0.48
CA PHE A 76 -5.81 -7.78 0.28
C PHE A 76 -7.11 -7.81 -0.49
N GLY A 77 -7.23 -8.64 -1.53
CA GLY A 77 -8.46 -8.82 -2.29
C GLY A 77 -9.61 -9.33 -1.41
N ALA A 78 -9.35 -10.33 -0.56
CA ALA A 78 -10.32 -10.84 0.40
C ALA A 78 -10.71 -9.78 1.45
N LYS A 79 -9.73 -9.04 1.99
CA LYS A 79 -9.97 -7.94 2.94
C LYS A 79 -10.74 -6.77 2.32
N ILE A 80 -10.42 -6.41 1.07
CA ILE A 80 -11.17 -5.38 0.32
C ILE A 80 -12.59 -5.86 0.04
N ALA A 81 -12.80 -7.14 -0.30
CA ALA A 81 -14.14 -7.70 -0.49
C ALA A 81 -14.94 -7.71 0.82
N GLU A 82 -14.30 -7.98 1.96
CA GLU A 82 -14.91 -7.91 3.29
C GLU A 82 -15.29 -6.46 3.67
N VAL A 83 -14.42 -5.49 3.37
CA VAL A 83 -14.66 -4.05 3.59
C VAL A 83 -15.64 -3.47 2.57
N SER A 84 -15.72 -4.00 1.35
CA SER A 84 -16.63 -3.53 0.30
C SER A 84 -18.10 -3.90 0.53
N GLN A 85 -18.41 -4.68 1.57
CA GLN A 85 -19.81 -4.85 2.03
C GLN A 85 -20.41 -3.58 2.66
N GLY A 86 -19.67 -2.51 2.76
CA GLY A 86 -20.10 -1.20 3.17
C GLY A 86 -18.97 -0.38 3.76
N LEU A 87 -18.49 0.61 3.05
CA LEU A 87 -17.57 1.60 3.62
C LEU A 87 -18.34 2.43 4.65
N GLN A 88 -18.09 2.17 5.94
CA GLN A 88 -18.58 3.06 6.99
C GLN A 88 -17.71 4.32 7.04
N PHE A 89 -18.25 5.45 6.59
CA PHE A 89 -17.62 6.72 6.85
C PHE A 89 -17.82 7.10 8.32
N ALA A 90 -16.74 7.07 9.06
CA ALA A 90 -16.73 7.27 10.51
C ALA A 90 -16.62 8.75 10.91
N PHE A 91 -17.47 9.62 10.36
CA PHE A 91 -17.74 10.86 11.07
C PHE A 91 -19.23 10.87 11.45
N PRO A 92 -19.53 10.65 12.72
CA PRO A 92 -20.92 10.71 13.17
C PRO A 92 -21.41 12.15 13.19
N VAL A 93 -22.60 12.38 12.64
CA VAL A 93 -23.35 13.61 12.86
C VAL A 93 -24.08 13.46 14.18
N HIS A 94 -23.84 14.36 15.11
CA HIS A 94 -24.44 14.29 16.45
C HIS A 94 -25.67 15.20 16.58
N PHE A 95 -26.56 14.82 17.48
CA PHE A 95 -27.82 15.53 17.72
C PHE A 95 -27.98 15.93 19.19
N ALA A 96 -28.64 17.04 19.40
CA ALA A 96 -29.06 17.44 20.75
C ALA A 96 -30.07 16.43 21.32
N PHE A 97 -30.27 16.47 22.63
CA PHE A 97 -31.26 15.63 23.29
C PHE A 97 -32.65 15.91 22.73
N ASN A 98 -33.38 14.87 22.39
CA ASN A 98 -34.72 14.93 21.82
C ASN A 98 -34.85 15.78 20.52
N ASP A 99 -33.76 16.02 19.80
CA ASP A 99 -33.75 16.83 18.58
C ASP A 99 -33.35 15.99 17.37
N ALA A 100 -33.85 16.39 16.19
CA ALA A 100 -33.54 15.79 14.89
C ALA A 100 -33.04 16.83 13.87
N ASN A 101 -32.80 18.08 14.30
CA ASN A 101 -32.23 19.11 13.43
C ASN A 101 -30.72 18.89 13.25
N VAL A 102 -30.24 19.02 12.01
CA VAL A 102 -28.80 19.02 11.69
C VAL A 102 -28.20 20.28 12.30
N ARG A 103 -27.15 20.13 13.10
CA ARG A 103 -26.49 21.27 13.76
C ARG A 103 -25.63 22.02 12.76
N THR A 104 -25.54 23.35 12.93
CA THR A 104 -24.73 24.20 12.06
C THR A 104 -23.25 23.77 12.02
N GLU A 105 -22.72 23.30 13.15
CA GLU A 105 -21.35 22.82 13.29
C GLU A 105 -21.06 21.57 12.45
N ASP A 106 -22.07 20.73 12.17
CA ASP A 106 -21.92 19.53 11.35
C ASP A 106 -22.08 19.82 9.84
N SER A 107 -22.59 21.00 9.47
CA SER A 107 -22.88 21.36 8.08
C SER A 107 -21.66 21.26 7.16
N ALA A 108 -20.51 21.78 7.60
CA ALA A 108 -19.28 21.74 6.80
C ALA A 108 -18.76 20.31 6.56
N ALA A 109 -18.98 19.39 7.50
CA ALA A 109 -18.63 17.99 7.34
C ALA A 109 -19.58 17.29 6.36
N LEU A 110 -20.87 17.59 6.42
CA LEU A 110 -21.88 17.08 5.50
C LEU A 110 -21.69 17.60 4.08
N ASP A 111 -21.30 18.86 3.91
CA ASP A 111 -20.96 19.45 2.60
C ASP A 111 -19.77 18.74 1.96
N ARG A 112 -18.71 18.47 2.75
CA ARG A 112 -17.55 17.71 2.30
C ARG A 112 -17.94 16.27 1.92
N PHE A 113 -18.75 15.62 2.75
CA PHE A 113 -19.25 14.28 2.47
C PHE A 113 -20.01 14.24 1.14
N ALA A 114 -20.98 15.13 0.95
CA ALA A 114 -21.76 15.21 -0.28
C ALA A 114 -20.86 15.40 -1.52
N ASN A 115 -19.86 16.28 -1.43
CA ASN A 115 -18.91 16.55 -2.49
C ASN A 115 -18.02 15.31 -2.81
N VAL A 116 -17.52 14.61 -1.78
CA VAL A 116 -16.70 13.41 -1.97
C VAL A 116 -17.52 12.30 -2.61
N VAL A 117 -18.73 12.04 -2.10
CA VAL A 117 -19.59 10.98 -2.64
C VAL A 117 -20.00 11.26 -4.08
N SER A 118 -20.40 12.49 -4.40
CA SER A 118 -20.80 12.85 -5.77
C SER A 118 -19.65 12.73 -6.77
N LYS A 119 -18.41 13.01 -6.37
CA LYS A 119 -17.24 12.97 -7.25
C LYS A 119 -16.60 11.60 -7.40
N HIS A 120 -16.51 10.85 -6.32
CA HIS A 120 -15.69 9.64 -6.25
C HIS A 120 -16.50 8.34 -6.12
N TYR A 121 -17.81 8.44 -5.79
CA TYR A 121 -18.68 7.30 -5.60
C TYR A 121 -19.95 7.40 -6.42
N THR A 122 -19.83 7.82 -7.67
CA THR A 122 -20.95 7.99 -8.60
C THR A 122 -21.76 6.70 -8.73
N GLY A 123 -23.07 6.77 -8.49
CA GLY A 123 -23.97 5.62 -8.54
C GLY A 123 -23.93 4.70 -7.30
N ALA A 124 -23.11 5.01 -6.29
CA ALA A 124 -23.12 4.28 -5.04
C ALA A 124 -24.42 4.50 -4.26
N LYS A 125 -24.92 3.45 -3.62
CA LYS A 125 -26.03 3.56 -2.67
C LYS A 125 -25.48 4.02 -1.33
N VAL A 126 -26.15 4.99 -0.73
CA VAL A 126 -25.80 5.53 0.60
C VAL A 126 -26.90 5.19 1.57
N THR A 127 -26.61 4.44 2.62
CA THR A 127 -27.53 4.23 3.74
C THR A 127 -27.16 5.17 4.89
N VAL A 128 -28.12 5.99 5.30
CA VAL A 128 -28.03 6.93 6.41
C VAL A 128 -28.66 6.26 7.62
N GLU A 129 -27.86 5.81 8.58
CA GLU A 129 -28.30 5.08 9.76
C GLU A 129 -28.41 6.02 10.96
N GLY A 130 -29.64 6.21 11.48
CA GLY A 130 -29.93 7.04 12.65
C GLY A 130 -29.99 6.25 13.94
N PHE A 131 -29.46 6.81 15.02
CA PHE A 131 -29.47 6.22 16.36
C PHE A 131 -29.93 7.24 17.40
N ALA A 132 -30.42 6.71 18.52
CA ALA A 132 -30.86 7.47 19.69
C ALA A 132 -30.19 6.94 20.96
N ASP A 133 -30.11 7.77 22.00
CA ASP A 133 -29.73 7.31 23.32
C ASP A 133 -30.86 6.44 23.95
N PRO A 134 -30.60 5.73 25.05
CA PRO A 134 -31.58 4.82 25.64
C PRO A 134 -32.77 5.48 26.34
N ALA A 135 -32.83 6.81 26.43
CA ALA A 135 -33.94 7.50 27.05
C ALA A 135 -35.26 7.28 26.28
N GLY A 136 -36.32 6.95 26.99
CA GLY A 136 -37.66 6.77 26.41
C GLY A 136 -37.94 5.37 25.88
N SER A 137 -39.14 5.21 25.28
CA SER A 137 -39.63 3.93 24.76
C SER A 137 -38.87 3.51 23.47
N LYS A 138 -38.96 2.20 23.13
CA LYS A 138 -38.37 1.68 21.90
C LYS A 138 -38.99 2.33 20.66
N SER A 139 -40.33 2.40 20.61
CA SER A 139 -41.06 2.97 19.47
C SER A 139 -40.72 4.48 19.27
N TYR A 140 -40.65 5.22 20.36
CA TYR A 140 -40.25 6.62 20.33
C TYR A 140 -38.86 6.80 19.73
N ASN A 141 -37.88 6.02 20.20
CA ASN A 141 -36.51 6.11 19.74
C ASN A 141 -36.33 5.68 18.29
N VAL A 142 -37.11 4.69 17.81
CA VAL A 142 -37.13 4.34 16.37
C VAL A 142 -37.64 5.52 15.55
N ALA A 143 -38.73 6.16 15.95
CA ALA A 143 -39.28 7.32 15.25
C ALA A 143 -38.32 8.53 15.31
N LEU A 144 -37.64 8.79 16.44
CA LEU A 144 -36.67 9.86 16.59
C LEU A 144 -35.43 9.64 15.72
N SER A 145 -34.88 8.44 15.75
CA SER A 145 -33.71 8.08 14.94
C SER A 145 -34.03 8.10 13.45
N GLN A 146 -35.25 7.73 13.04
CA GLN A 146 -35.70 7.86 11.65
C GLN A 146 -35.75 9.33 11.23
N ARG A 147 -36.33 10.23 12.04
CA ARG A 147 -36.35 11.67 11.73
C ARG A 147 -34.93 12.25 11.59
N ARG A 148 -33.98 11.80 12.41
CA ARG A 148 -32.56 12.19 12.29
C ARG A 148 -31.95 11.76 10.97
N ALA A 149 -32.16 10.49 10.59
CA ALA A 149 -31.69 9.96 9.31
C ALA A 149 -32.33 10.71 8.12
N ASP A 150 -33.62 11.00 8.20
CA ASP A 150 -34.35 11.74 7.15
C ASP A 150 -33.85 13.18 7.02
N ALA A 151 -33.58 13.87 8.16
CA ALA A 151 -33.02 15.22 8.15
C ALA A 151 -31.64 15.28 7.48
N VAL A 152 -30.78 14.32 7.78
CA VAL A 152 -29.45 14.21 7.15
C VAL A 152 -29.58 13.86 5.67
N LYS A 153 -30.45 12.91 5.30
CA LYS A 153 -30.76 12.60 3.89
C LYS A 153 -31.20 13.85 3.13
N ALA A 154 -32.16 14.60 3.69
CA ALA A 154 -32.65 15.84 3.06
C ALA A 154 -31.51 16.85 2.88
N TYR A 155 -30.66 17.01 3.89
CA TYR A 155 -29.53 17.92 3.85
C TYR A 155 -28.54 17.56 2.73
N VAL A 156 -28.03 16.32 2.70
CA VAL A 156 -27.03 15.91 1.69
C VAL A 156 -27.64 15.87 0.28
N SER A 157 -28.93 15.59 0.13
CA SER A 157 -29.62 15.71 -1.15
C SER A 157 -29.70 17.15 -1.64
N SER A 158 -29.91 18.12 -0.74
CA SER A 158 -29.85 19.56 -1.09
C SER A 158 -28.46 20.02 -1.55
N LYS A 159 -27.41 19.24 -1.24
CA LYS A 159 -26.02 19.46 -1.65
C LYS A 159 -25.61 18.68 -2.91
N GLY A 160 -26.58 18.09 -3.60
CA GLY A 160 -26.39 17.48 -4.92
C GLY A 160 -26.24 15.96 -4.95
N LEU A 161 -26.44 15.26 -3.82
CA LEU A 161 -26.56 13.80 -3.85
C LEU A 161 -27.95 13.40 -4.36
N ASP A 162 -27.97 12.38 -5.23
CA ASP A 162 -29.25 11.84 -5.74
C ASP A 162 -30.04 11.15 -4.61
N ALA A 163 -31.19 11.73 -4.29
CA ALA A 163 -32.08 11.25 -3.24
C ALA A 163 -32.56 9.81 -3.47
N SER A 164 -32.61 9.33 -4.73
CA SER A 164 -33.01 7.97 -5.10
C SER A 164 -31.96 6.91 -4.68
N LEU A 165 -30.70 7.33 -4.54
CA LEU A 165 -29.60 6.48 -4.10
C LEU A 165 -29.40 6.52 -2.58
N ILE A 166 -30.15 7.36 -1.86
CA ILE A 166 -30.03 7.52 -0.41
C ILE A 166 -31.18 6.82 0.30
N ASN A 167 -30.84 5.82 1.11
CA ASN A 167 -31.76 5.16 2.03
C ASN A 167 -31.57 5.69 3.45
N ALA A 168 -32.64 6.04 4.16
CA ALA A 168 -32.61 6.51 5.55
C ALA A 168 -33.27 5.48 6.46
N VAL A 169 -32.55 5.04 7.51
CA VAL A 169 -33.02 4.00 8.44
C VAL A 169 -32.79 4.40 9.88
N GLY A 170 -33.85 4.35 10.69
CA GLY A 170 -33.78 4.60 12.12
C GLY A 170 -33.70 3.32 12.95
N TYR A 171 -32.59 3.12 13.63
CA TYR A 171 -32.34 1.94 14.47
C TYR A 171 -32.72 2.13 15.95
N GLY A 172 -33.25 3.29 16.32
CA GLY A 172 -33.63 3.60 17.69
C GLY A 172 -32.42 3.56 18.64
N LYS A 173 -32.63 2.96 19.82
CA LYS A 173 -31.60 2.85 20.87
C LYS A 173 -30.72 1.60 20.77
N THR A 174 -30.57 1.04 19.58
CA THR A 174 -29.70 -0.11 19.35
C THR A 174 -28.26 0.34 19.04
N ARG A 175 -27.27 -0.56 19.10
CA ARG A 175 -25.87 -0.32 18.76
C ARG A 175 -25.30 0.95 19.43
N GLN A 176 -25.46 1.05 20.77
CA GLN A 176 -24.94 2.17 21.55
C GLN A 176 -23.40 2.22 21.51
N VAL A 177 -22.83 3.41 21.32
CA VAL A 177 -21.38 3.65 21.43
C VAL A 177 -20.97 3.69 22.88
N ASN A 178 -21.77 4.41 23.71
CA ASN A 178 -21.59 4.46 25.15
C ASN A 178 -22.80 3.81 25.85
N PRO A 179 -22.70 2.50 26.18
CA PRO A 179 -23.84 1.76 26.75
C PRO A 179 -24.36 2.40 28.03
N GLY A 180 -25.67 2.61 28.10
CA GLY A 180 -26.35 3.14 29.28
C GLY A 180 -26.31 4.66 29.45
N ALA A 181 -25.49 5.40 28.72
CA ALA A 181 -25.47 6.87 28.77
C ALA A 181 -26.68 7.47 28.05
N TRP A 182 -27.46 8.32 28.75
CA TRP A 182 -28.68 8.95 28.24
C TRP A 182 -28.86 10.39 28.71
N GLY A 183 -29.66 11.17 28.00
CA GLY A 183 -29.94 12.55 28.35
C GLY A 183 -28.69 13.41 28.35
N ASP A 184 -28.43 14.07 29.47
CA ASP A 184 -27.27 14.97 29.66
C ASP A 184 -26.07 14.25 30.30
N GLN A 185 -26.11 12.94 30.44
CA GLN A 185 -24.95 12.19 30.98
C GLN A 185 -23.78 12.25 30.01
N PRO A 186 -22.53 12.32 30.54
CA PRO A 186 -21.31 12.32 29.70
C PRO A 186 -21.29 11.13 28.74
N GLY A 187 -21.09 11.40 27.46
CA GLY A 187 -21.04 10.42 26.41
C GLY A 187 -22.41 10.00 25.84
N ALA A 188 -23.53 10.52 26.35
CA ALA A 188 -24.85 10.27 25.78
C ALA A 188 -24.98 10.84 24.35
N GLU A 189 -24.29 11.91 24.06
CA GLU A 189 -24.18 12.52 22.72
C GLU A 189 -23.62 11.56 21.67
N LEU A 190 -22.75 10.64 22.05
CA LEU A 190 -22.18 9.61 21.16
C LEU A 190 -23.25 8.61 20.69
N ASN A 191 -24.30 8.41 21.48
CA ASN A 191 -25.42 7.53 21.12
C ASN A 191 -26.41 8.24 20.18
N ARG A 192 -26.54 9.56 20.27
CA ARG A 192 -27.41 10.41 19.43
C ARG A 192 -26.69 10.78 18.15
N ARG A 193 -26.57 9.85 17.23
CA ARG A 193 -25.76 10.02 16.02
C ARG A 193 -26.46 9.53 14.76
N VAL A 194 -25.95 9.99 13.64
CA VAL A 194 -26.18 9.40 12.31
C VAL A 194 -24.84 8.99 11.74
N VAL A 195 -24.76 7.83 11.11
CA VAL A 195 -23.59 7.33 10.37
C VAL A 195 -23.97 7.02 8.94
N PHE A 196 -22.99 6.97 8.06
CA PHE A 196 -23.16 6.69 6.64
C PHE A 196 -22.54 5.34 6.31
N VAL A 197 -23.27 4.53 5.53
CA VAL A 197 -22.77 3.30 4.91
C VAL A 197 -22.86 3.48 3.40
N ILE A 198 -21.73 3.39 2.69
CA ILE A 198 -21.68 3.52 1.24
C ILE A 198 -21.47 2.15 0.64
N GLU A 199 -22.42 1.71 -0.18
CA GLU A 199 -22.32 0.50 -0.97
C GLU A 199 -21.93 0.90 -2.39
N THR A 200 -20.67 0.65 -2.75
CA THR A 200 -20.23 0.85 -4.14
C THR A 200 -20.78 -0.29 -5.01
N PRO A 201 -21.33 0.01 -6.20
CA PRO A 201 -21.64 -1.04 -7.15
C PRO A 201 -20.36 -1.83 -7.42
N ALA A 202 -20.47 -3.17 -7.43
CA ALA A 202 -19.34 -4.05 -7.75
C ALA A 202 -18.72 -3.57 -9.06
N ASN A 203 -17.44 -3.16 -9.02
CA ASN A 203 -16.77 -2.68 -10.23
C ASN A 203 -16.57 -3.88 -11.19
N PRO A 204 -17.27 -3.94 -12.33
CA PRO A 204 -17.15 -5.06 -13.27
C PRO A 204 -15.75 -5.14 -13.90
N GLU A 205 -14.94 -4.09 -13.83
CA GLU A 205 -13.56 -4.09 -14.32
C GLU A 205 -12.58 -4.80 -13.37
N ALA A 206 -12.83 -4.80 -12.07
CA ALA A 206 -12.01 -5.54 -11.12
C ALA A 206 -12.08 -7.07 -11.35
N THR A 207 -13.21 -7.55 -11.88
CA THR A 207 -13.40 -8.97 -12.21
C THR A 207 -12.71 -9.35 -13.53
N LYS A 208 -12.50 -8.41 -14.47
CA LYS A 208 -11.81 -8.67 -15.75
C LYS A 208 -10.30 -8.82 -15.60
N VAL A 209 -9.68 -8.15 -14.64
CA VAL A 209 -8.23 -8.25 -14.40
C VAL A 209 -7.83 -9.64 -13.88
N THR A 210 -8.74 -10.34 -13.21
CA THR A 210 -8.50 -11.70 -12.71
C THR A 210 -8.61 -12.75 -13.83
N ALA A 211 -9.51 -12.55 -14.79
CA ALA A 211 -9.74 -13.50 -15.89
C ALA A 211 -8.70 -13.40 -17.03
N SER A 212 -8.05 -12.26 -17.22
CA SER A 212 -7.07 -12.08 -18.30
C SER A 212 -5.66 -12.60 -17.96
N ASN A 213 -5.37 -12.91 -16.70
CA ASN A 213 -4.06 -13.46 -16.29
C ASN A 213 -3.98 -14.99 -16.29
N GLU A 214 -5.10 -15.71 -16.42
CA GLU A 214 -5.09 -17.18 -16.48
C GLU A 214 -4.81 -17.73 -17.89
N THR A 215 -4.91 -16.89 -18.93
CA THR A 215 -4.77 -17.36 -20.33
C THR A 215 -3.34 -17.25 -20.87
N THR A 216 -2.39 -16.63 -20.14
CA THR A 216 -1.02 -16.38 -20.66
C THR A 216 0.06 -17.30 -20.06
N SER A 217 -0.30 -18.26 -19.20
CA SER A 217 0.67 -19.17 -18.56
C SER A 217 0.75 -20.58 -19.16
N ASN A 218 0.10 -20.84 -20.31
CA ASN A 218 0.11 -22.12 -21.01
C ASN A 218 0.51 -21.97 -22.48
N GLN A 219 1.69 -21.39 -22.77
CA GLN A 219 2.44 -21.60 -24.03
C GLN A 219 3.93 -21.61 -23.76
#